data_da4bc079448ce9bb1c018b9f3f78d8fe
#
_entry.id   da4bc079448ce9bb1c018b9f3f78d8fe
#
_cell.length_a   1.000
_cell.length_b   1.000
_cell.length_c   1.000
_cell.angle_alpha   90.00
_cell.angle_beta   90.00
_cell.angle_gamma   90.00
#
_symmetry.space_group_name_H-M   'P 1'
#
loop_
_entity.id
_entity.type
_entity.pdbx_description
1 polymer ?
#
loop_
_entity_poly.entity_id
_entity_poly.type
_entity_poly.pdbx_seq_one_letter_code
_entity_poly.pdbx_strand_id
1 'polypeptide(L)'
;MRRPKDAFLSNPGRIYCFTDSVALGRRLLEAGARMIQLRHKTADDAAFRELAVEMLACVRSFGDAVLIVNDRVDIAIEVEADGIHVGQEDLDAREVIRRVPAEMIVGVSARYPDPAQSAAAAGATYVGAGAVFATPTKPEAVVIGLKGLRAVVAAVDIPVVAIGGITHGGIRPVLATGARYCAVISGINDAPDPAAALRRLLAESASFPTDQDR
;
A
#
# COMPACT_ATOMS: atom_id res chain seq x y z
N MET A 1 -7.43 -4.43 -21.51
CA MET A 1 -7.30 -3.70 -20.22
C MET A 1 -6.42 -4.53 -19.33
N ARG A 2 -5.39 -3.95 -18.66
CA ARG A 2 -4.48 -4.69 -17.79
C ARG A 2 -5.22 -5.09 -16.51
N ARG A 3 -5.01 -6.32 -16.01
CA ARG A 3 -5.64 -6.78 -14.77
C ARG A 3 -5.04 -6.02 -13.57
N PRO A 4 -5.83 -5.64 -12.56
CA PRO A 4 -5.33 -4.89 -11.39
C PRO A 4 -4.14 -5.57 -10.70
N LYS A 5 -4.20 -6.90 -10.50
CA LYS A 5 -3.09 -7.67 -9.90
C LYS A 5 -1.81 -7.58 -10.72
N ASP A 6 -1.90 -7.70 -12.05
CA ASP A 6 -0.73 -7.60 -12.92
C ASP A 6 -0.14 -6.18 -12.89
N ALA A 7 -1.00 -5.15 -12.87
CA ALA A 7 -0.59 -3.76 -12.73
C ALA A 7 0.16 -3.53 -11.40
N PHE A 8 -0.35 -4.07 -10.30
CA PHE A 8 0.30 -4.00 -8.99
C PHE A 8 1.64 -4.74 -8.97
N LEU A 9 1.65 -6.02 -9.37
CA LEU A 9 2.82 -6.89 -9.27
C LEU A 9 3.99 -6.46 -10.16
N SER A 10 3.71 -5.86 -11.32
CA SER A 10 4.73 -5.40 -12.28
C SER A 10 5.02 -3.90 -12.20
N ASN A 11 4.45 -3.20 -11.20
CA ASN A 11 4.69 -1.76 -11.03
C ASN A 11 6.19 -1.51 -10.76
N PRO A 12 6.88 -0.71 -11.60
CA PRO A 12 8.28 -0.38 -11.39
C PRO A 12 8.48 0.60 -10.23
N GLY A 13 7.46 1.42 -9.94
CA GLY A 13 7.47 2.34 -8.80
C GLY A 13 7.38 1.57 -7.49
N ARG A 14 8.29 1.90 -6.56
CA ARG A 14 8.37 1.19 -5.27
C ARG A 14 7.72 1.95 -4.11
N ILE A 15 7.03 3.06 -4.42
CA ILE A 15 6.37 3.90 -3.41
C ILE A 15 4.87 3.69 -3.48
N TYR A 16 4.30 3.31 -2.35
CA TYR A 16 2.87 3.14 -2.14
C TYR A 16 2.34 4.33 -1.35
N CYS A 17 1.52 5.15 -1.98
CA CYS A 17 1.01 6.40 -1.44
C CYS A 17 -0.35 6.21 -0.76
N PHE A 18 -0.70 7.16 0.11
CA PHE A 18 -2.00 7.23 0.78
C PHE A 18 -2.64 8.59 0.52
N THR A 19 -3.96 8.61 0.49
CA THR A 19 -4.74 9.84 0.40
C THR A 19 -6.05 9.70 1.15
N ASP A 20 -6.57 10.81 1.64
CA ASP A 20 -7.91 10.97 2.18
C ASP A 20 -8.79 11.88 1.31
N SER A 21 -8.26 12.35 0.18
CA SER A 21 -8.96 13.28 -0.72
C SER A 21 -8.54 13.09 -2.18
N VAL A 22 -9.46 13.40 -3.11
CA VAL A 22 -9.18 13.36 -4.55
C VAL A 22 -8.12 14.41 -4.94
N ALA A 23 -8.14 15.58 -4.30
CA ALA A 23 -7.19 16.65 -4.59
C ALA A 23 -5.74 16.21 -4.31
N LEU A 24 -5.47 15.62 -3.13
CA LEU A 24 -4.15 15.09 -2.81
C LEU A 24 -3.81 13.91 -3.73
N GLY A 25 -4.73 12.96 -3.91
CA GLY A 25 -4.52 11.80 -4.78
C GLY A 25 -4.12 12.19 -6.20
N ARG A 26 -4.79 13.17 -6.81
CA ARG A 26 -4.45 13.71 -8.14
C ARG A 26 -3.04 14.29 -8.17
N ARG A 27 -2.68 15.13 -7.20
CA ARG A 27 -1.32 15.69 -7.12
C ARG A 27 -0.24 14.62 -7.01
N LEU A 28 -0.51 13.53 -6.28
CA LEU A 28 0.41 12.40 -6.16
C LEU A 28 0.52 11.62 -7.47
N LEU A 29 -0.59 11.39 -8.18
CA LEU A 29 -0.60 10.74 -9.49
C LEU A 29 0.18 11.54 -10.54
N GLU A 30 -0.03 12.87 -10.59
CA GLU A 30 0.72 13.80 -11.44
C GLU A 30 2.22 13.80 -11.10
N ALA A 31 2.57 13.58 -9.82
CA ALA A 31 3.96 13.45 -9.38
C ALA A 31 4.59 12.09 -9.64
N GLY A 32 3.84 11.12 -10.19
CA GLY A 32 4.33 9.81 -10.57
C GLY A 32 3.87 8.65 -9.69
N ALA A 33 2.95 8.85 -8.74
CA ALA A 33 2.33 7.73 -8.03
C ALA A 33 1.65 6.76 -8.99
N ARG A 34 1.75 5.46 -8.71
CA ARG A 34 1.05 4.39 -9.44
C ARG A 34 0.31 3.43 -8.52
N MET A 35 0.49 3.56 -7.22
CA MET A 35 -0.22 2.82 -6.19
C MET A 35 -0.72 3.80 -5.14
N ILE A 36 -2.04 3.91 -5.00
CA ILE A 36 -2.68 4.80 -4.04
C ILE A 36 -3.66 4.01 -3.19
N GLN A 37 -3.58 4.19 -1.89
CA GLN A 37 -4.60 3.72 -0.95
C GLN A 37 -5.47 4.89 -0.51
N LEU A 38 -6.77 4.76 -0.73
CA LEU A 38 -7.76 5.67 -0.16
C LEU A 38 -8.05 5.27 1.28
N ARG A 39 -7.74 6.17 2.21
CA ARG A 39 -7.87 5.94 3.65
C ARG A 39 -8.40 7.19 4.36
N HIS A 40 -9.69 7.19 4.65
CA HIS A 40 -10.36 8.26 5.38
C HIS A 40 -11.09 7.67 6.59
N LYS A 41 -10.48 7.78 7.78
CA LYS A 41 -10.95 7.07 8.99
C LYS A 41 -12.22 7.66 9.60
N THR A 42 -12.51 8.92 9.36
CA THR A 42 -13.61 9.66 10.01
C THR A 42 -14.82 9.88 9.10
N ALA A 43 -14.70 9.60 7.79
CA ALA A 43 -15.85 9.64 6.88
C ALA A 43 -16.85 8.53 7.21
N ASP A 44 -18.14 8.81 7.15
CA ASP A 44 -19.17 7.78 7.13
C ASP A 44 -19.16 7.02 5.81
N ASP A 45 -19.94 5.94 5.70
CA ASP A 45 -19.93 5.07 4.54
C ASP A 45 -20.46 5.74 3.27
N ALA A 46 -21.41 6.68 3.38
CA ALA A 46 -21.94 7.39 2.22
C ALA A 46 -20.89 8.34 1.63
N ALA A 47 -20.31 9.20 2.49
CA ALA A 47 -19.26 10.12 2.08
C ALA A 47 -18.00 9.38 1.58
N PHE A 48 -17.63 8.26 2.21
CA PHE A 48 -16.49 7.46 1.75
C PHE A 48 -16.76 6.82 0.38
N ARG A 49 -17.98 6.34 0.12
CA ARG A 49 -18.38 5.77 -1.17
C ARG A 49 -18.26 6.80 -2.29
N GLU A 50 -18.78 8.00 -2.09
CA GLU A 50 -18.68 9.10 -3.07
C GLU A 50 -17.19 9.42 -3.34
N LEU A 51 -16.40 9.56 -2.30
CA LEU A 51 -14.96 9.80 -2.39
C LEU A 51 -14.23 8.67 -3.14
N ALA A 52 -14.61 7.41 -2.90
CA ALA A 52 -14.01 6.25 -3.58
C ALA A 52 -14.33 6.23 -5.07
N VAL A 53 -15.57 6.55 -5.48
CA VAL A 53 -15.97 6.68 -6.89
C VAL A 53 -15.17 7.77 -7.59
N GLU A 54 -15.07 8.97 -7.00
CA GLU A 54 -14.32 10.08 -7.57
C GLU A 54 -12.81 9.75 -7.65
N MET A 55 -12.26 9.13 -6.61
CA MET A 55 -10.84 8.76 -6.57
C MET A 55 -10.53 7.68 -7.62
N LEU A 56 -11.42 6.69 -7.80
CA LEU A 56 -11.27 5.66 -8.83
C LEU A 56 -11.28 6.27 -10.24
N ALA A 57 -12.22 7.19 -10.53
CA ALA A 57 -12.26 7.91 -11.81
C ALA A 57 -10.96 8.70 -12.03
N CYS A 58 -10.43 9.33 -10.98
CA CYS A 58 -9.15 10.02 -11.04
C CYS A 58 -8.01 9.04 -11.37
N VAL A 59 -7.87 7.92 -10.64
CA VAL A 59 -6.81 6.91 -10.85
C VAL A 59 -6.87 6.34 -12.27
N ARG A 60 -8.07 6.05 -12.78
CA ARG A 60 -8.29 5.52 -14.15
C ARG A 60 -7.77 6.44 -15.25
N SER A 61 -7.69 7.76 -15.00
CA SER A 61 -7.12 8.72 -15.96
C SER A 61 -5.58 8.67 -16.03
N PHE A 62 -4.91 7.91 -15.16
CA PHE A 62 -3.45 7.76 -15.11
C PHE A 62 -2.95 6.36 -15.55
N GLY A 63 -3.68 5.72 -16.45
CA GLY A 63 -3.24 4.49 -17.12
C GLY A 63 -3.15 3.28 -16.19
N ASP A 64 -1.94 2.87 -15.82
CA ASP A 64 -1.66 1.67 -15.04
C ASP A 64 -1.64 1.88 -13.51
N ALA A 65 -2.05 3.05 -13.04
CA ALA A 65 -2.21 3.30 -11.62
C ALA A 65 -3.36 2.44 -11.03
N VAL A 66 -3.22 2.06 -9.76
CA VAL A 66 -4.21 1.25 -9.03
C VAL A 66 -4.70 1.96 -7.77
N LEU A 67 -6.01 1.80 -7.50
CA LEU A 67 -6.67 2.25 -6.28
C LEU A 67 -6.92 1.09 -5.34
N ILE A 68 -6.37 1.18 -4.14
CA ILE A 68 -6.66 0.28 -3.02
C ILE A 68 -7.56 1.01 -2.03
N VAL A 69 -8.66 0.40 -1.62
CA VAL A 69 -9.53 0.91 -0.55
C VAL A 69 -9.03 0.36 0.79
N ASN A 70 -9.08 1.17 1.85
CA ASN A 70 -8.71 0.74 3.19
C ASN A 70 -9.94 0.27 3.99
N ASP A 71 -9.89 -0.92 4.60
CA ASP A 71 -10.82 -1.54 5.54
C ASP A 71 -12.26 -1.83 5.01
N ARG A 72 -12.82 -0.98 4.18
CA ARG A 72 -14.24 -1.01 3.76
C ARG A 72 -14.47 -1.95 2.58
N VAL A 73 -14.50 -3.26 2.86
CA VAL A 73 -14.61 -4.33 1.85
C VAL A 73 -15.83 -4.18 0.96
N ASP A 74 -17.01 -3.90 1.54
CA ASP A 74 -18.25 -3.79 0.79
C ASP A 74 -18.22 -2.61 -0.20
N ILE A 75 -17.69 -1.46 0.24
CA ILE A 75 -17.54 -0.30 -0.64
C ILE A 75 -16.50 -0.58 -1.74
N ALA A 76 -15.38 -1.24 -1.41
CA ALA A 76 -14.38 -1.60 -2.42
C ALA A 76 -14.97 -2.46 -3.55
N ILE A 77 -15.84 -3.42 -3.20
CA ILE A 77 -16.55 -4.28 -4.16
C ILE A 77 -17.57 -3.46 -4.97
N GLU A 78 -18.38 -2.66 -4.28
CA GLU A 78 -19.45 -1.86 -4.88
C GLU A 78 -18.94 -0.86 -5.92
N VAL A 79 -17.82 -0.17 -5.61
CA VAL A 79 -17.24 0.81 -6.53
C VAL A 79 -16.29 0.18 -7.57
N GLU A 80 -16.10 -1.14 -7.53
CA GLU A 80 -15.16 -1.85 -8.40
C GLU A 80 -13.73 -1.32 -8.29
N ALA A 81 -13.26 -1.05 -7.05
CA ALA A 81 -11.89 -0.66 -6.79
C ALA A 81 -10.90 -1.74 -7.26
N ASP A 82 -9.68 -1.35 -7.58
CA ASP A 82 -8.63 -2.30 -8.00
C ASP A 82 -8.21 -3.23 -6.87
N GLY A 83 -8.39 -2.82 -5.61
CA GLY A 83 -8.06 -3.63 -4.45
C GLY A 83 -8.61 -3.14 -3.13
N ILE A 84 -8.36 -3.96 -2.11
CA ILE A 84 -8.69 -3.74 -0.70
C ILE A 84 -7.47 -4.02 0.17
N HIS A 85 -7.29 -3.26 1.23
CA HIS A 85 -6.33 -3.56 2.29
C HIS A 85 -7.03 -3.64 3.64
N VAL A 86 -6.80 -4.73 4.38
CA VAL A 86 -7.39 -4.97 5.70
C VAL A 86 -6.33 -5.14 6.78
N GLY A 87 -6.63 -4.66 7.98
CA GLY A 87 -5.82 -4.86 9.18
C GLY A 87 -6.06 -6.24 9.82
N GLN A 88 -5.31 -6.54 10.88
CA GLN A 88 -5.44 -7.80 11.63
C GLN A 88 -6.67 -7.85 12.55
N GLU A 89 -7.22 -6.67 12.91
CA GLU A 89 -8.38 -6.52 13.78
C GLU A 89 -9.69 -6.37 12.99
N ASP A 90 -9.57 -6.33 11.63
CA ASP A 90 -10.69 -6.24 10.71
C ASP A 90 -11.24 -7.64 10.37
N LEU A 91 -11.94 -7.78 9.26
CA LEU A 91 -12.41 -9.08 8.78
C LEU A 91 -11.25 -10.05 8.55
N ASP A 92 -11.47 -11.34 8.86
CA ASP A 92 -10.50 -12.41 8.56
C ASP A 92 -10.11 -12.40 7.08
N ALA A 93 -8.82 -12.47 6.80
CA ALA A 93 -8.29 -12.41 5.43
C ALA A 93 -8.92 -13.46 4.50
N ARG A 94 -9.22 -14.68 5.00
CA ARG A 94 -9.88 -15.75 4.23
C ARG A 94 -11.30 -15.38 3.86
N GLU A 95 -12.01 -14.69 4.77
CA GLU A 95 -13.35 -14.22 4.50
C GLU A 95 -13.34 -13.13 3.43
N VAL A 96 -12.45 -12.14 3.56
CA VAL A 96 -12.29 -11.07 2.55
C VAL A 96 -11.99 -11.67 1.18
N ILE A 97 -11.02 -12.59 1.09
CA ILE A 97 -10.60 -13.21 -0.18
C ILE A 97 -11.74 -14.00 -0.84
N ARG A 98 -12.62 -14.64 -0.06
CA ARG A 98 -13.80 -15.34 -0.61
C ARG A 98 -14.89 -14.39 -1.12
N ARG A 99 -14.95 -13.17 -0.60
CA ARG A 99 -16.00 -12.19 -0.93
C ARG A 99 -15.65 -11.33 -2.14
N VAL A 100 -14.36 -11.03 -2.35
CA VAL A 100 -13.91 -10.13 -3.40
C VAL A 100 -13.77 -10.83 -4.76
N PRO A 101 -13.92 -10.11 -5.88
CA PRO A 101 -13.61 -10.64 -7.20
C PRO A 101 -12.18 -11.19 -7.28
N ALA A 102 -11.97 -12.29 -8.03
CA ALA A 102 -10.67 -12.97 -8.13
C ALA A 102 -9.52 -12.07 -8.61
N GLU A 103 -9.83 -11.07 -9.43
CA GLU A 103 -8.85 -10.12 -9.96
C GLU A 103 -8.54 -8.94 -9.02
N MET A 104 -9.30 -8.80 -7.91
CA MET A 104 -9.08 -7.72 -6.95
C MET A 104 -7.81 -7.96 -6.14
N ILE A 105 -7.01 -6.92 -5.99
CA ILE A 105 -5.81 -6.93 -5.13
C ILE A 105 -6.26 -7.02 -3.67
N VAL A 106 -5.75 -7.98 -2.91
CA VAL A 106 -6.01 -8.09 -1.47
C VAL A 106 -4.71 -7.93 -0.70
N GLY A 107 -4.62 -6.85 0.05
CA GLY A 107 -3.53 -6.60 0.99
C GLY A 107 -3.95 -6.93 2.42
N VAL A 108 -3.06 -7.52 3.19
CA VAL A 108 -3.30 -7.86 4.61
C VAL A 108 -2.15 -7.35 5.47
N SER A 109 -2.46 -6.66 6.55
CA SER A 109 -1.45 -6.26 7.54
C SER A 109 -0.91 -7.49 8.28
N ALA A 110 0.42 -7.64 8.35
CA ALA A 110 1.06 -8.75 9.07
C ALA A 110 2.37 -8.29 9.70
N ARG A 111 2.39 -8.13 11.01
CA ARG A 111 3.57 -7.65 11.75
C ARG A 111 4.67 -8.69 11.90
N TYR A 112 4.33 -9.98 11.91
CA TYR A 112 5.22 -11.09 12.21
C TYR A 112 5.13 -12.17 11.12
N PRO A 113 6.11 -13.11 11.07
CA PRO A 113 6.14 -14.20 10.09
C PRO A 113 4.85 -15.05 10.03
N ASP A 114 4.36 -15.53 11.17
CA ASP A 114 3.21 -16.43 11.20
C ASP A 114 1.92 -15.81 10.64
N PRO A 115 1.52 -14.58 11.04
CA PRO A 115 0.42 -13.86 10.37
C PRO A 115 0.65 -13.63 8.88
N ALA A 116 1.89 -13.36 8.46
CA ALA A 116 2.21 -13.16 7.05
C ALA A 116 2.04 -14.45 6.24
N GLN A 117 2.53 -15.58 6.75
CA GLN A 117 2.32 -16.90 6.15
C GLN A 117 0.84 -17.27 6.07
N SER A 118 0.07 -16.98 7.13
CA SER A 118 -1.36 -17.22 7.16
C SER A 118 -2.10 -16.40 6.09
N ALA A 119 -1.75 -15.14 5.93
CA ALA A 119 -2.32 -14.27 4.89
C ALA A 119 -1.94 -14.77 3.48
N ALA A 120 -0.68 -15.15 3.26
CA ALA A 120 -0.21 -15.71 1.99
C ALA A 120 -0.94 -17.01 1.65
N ALA A 121 -1.05 -17.93 2.61
CA ALA A 121 -1.77 -19.19 2.45
C ALA A 121 -3.27 -19.00 2.20
N ALA A 122 -3.86 -17.91 2.70
CA ALA A 122 -5.25 -17.54 2.41
C ALA A 122 -5.42 -17.00 0.97
N GLY A 123 -4.36 -16.58 0.28
CA GLY A 123 -4.39 -16.03 -1.08
C GLY A 123 -4.29 -14.50 -1.16
N ALA A 124 -3.76 -13.85 -0.12
CA ALA A 124 -3.44 -12.42 -0.17
C ALA A 124 -2.49 -12.10 -1.33
N THR A 125 -2.68 -10.95 -1.98
CA THR A 125 -1.82 -10.49 -3.06
C THR A 125 -0.50 -9.92 -2.52
N TYR A 126 -0.55 -9.28 -1.34
CA TYR A 126 0.61 -8.77 -0.63
C TYR A 126 0.36 -8.69 0.87
N VAL A 127 1.42 -8.60 1.66
CA VAL A 127 1.34 -8.29 3.08
C VAL A 127 1.96 -6.91 3.37
N GLY A 128 1.31 -6.16 4.26
CA GLY A 128 1.83 -4.91 4.82
C GLY A 128 2.57 -5.17 6.12
N ALA A 129 3.87 -4.91 6.19
CA ALA A 129 4.70 -5.19 7.35
C ALA A 129 5.25 -3.91 8.01
N GLY A 130 5.00 -3.73 9.29
CA GLY A 130 5.44 -2.57 10.08
C GLY A 130 4.83 -2.53 11.49
N ALA A 131 5.13 -1.47 12.26
CA ALA A 131 5.88 -0.28 11.86
C ALA A 131 7.39 -0.58 11.78
N VAL A 132 8.03 -0.20 10.66
CA VAL A 132 9.50 -0.39 10.52
C VAL A 132 10.24 0.59 11.42
N PHE A 133 9.80 1.83 11.47
CA PHE A 133 10.31 2.88 12.35
C PHE A 133 9.16 3.51 13.15
N ALA A 134 9.47 4.24 14.20
CA ALA A 134 8.48 5.02 14.93
C ALA A 134 7.75 6.00 14.00
N THR A 135 6.46 6.15 14.19
CA THR A 135 5.62 6.96 13.28
C THR A 135 4.56 7.75 14.05
N PRO A 136 4.36 9.03 13.72
CA PRO A 136 3.30 9.83 14.32
C PRO A 136 1.89 9.38 13.89
N THR A 137 1.76 8.71 12.76
CA THR A 137 0.46 8.24 12.22
C THR A 137 -0.20 7.18 13.12
N LYS A 138 0.61 6.39 13.84
CA LYS A 138 0.17 5.38 14.82
C LYS A 138 1.22 5.26 15.93
N PRO A 139 1.25 6.21 16.90
CA PRO A 139 2.31 6.29 17.93
C PRO A 139 2.44 5.02 18.78
N GLU A 140 1.34 4.30 18.98
CA GLU A 140 1.27 3.05 19.76
C GLU A 140 1.74 1.82 18.98
N ALA A 141 2.10 1.96 17.69
CA ALA A 141 2.51 0.83 16.89
C ALA A 141 3.83 0.23 17.39
N VAL A 142 3.84 -1.08 17.54
CA VAL A 142 5.09 -1.81 17.87
C VAL A 142 6.06 -1.68 16.71
N VAL A 143 7.26 -1.20 16.98
CA VAL A 143 8.34 -1.06 15.99
C VAL A 143 9.05 -2.39 15.83
N ILE A 144 9.00 -2.97 14.62
CA ILE A 144 9.67 -4.24 14.29
C ILE A 144 11.11 -4.05 13.79
N GLY A 145 11.47 -2.85 13.35
CA GLY A 145 12.76 -2.53 12.77
C GLY A 145 13.05 -3.28 11.45
N LEU A 146 14.22 -3.04 10.89
CA LEU A 146 14.67 -3.73 9.66
C LEU A 146 14.87 -5.23 9.89
N LYS A 147 15.21 -5.66 11.11
CA LYS A 147 15.37 -7.08 11.45
C LYS A 147 14.03 -7.82 11.39
N GLY A 148 12.98 -7.25 11.99
CA GLY A 148 11.63 -7.82 11.94
C GLY A 148 11.07 -7.82 10.51
N LEU A 149 11.31 -6.76 9.73
CA LEU A 149 10.92 -6.70 8.34
C LEU A 149 11.58 -7.82 7.50
N ARG A 150 12.89 -8.06 7.67
CA ARG A 150 13.58 -9.19 7.01
C ARG A 150 12.97 -10.54 7.37
N ALA A 151 12.57 -10.74 8.62
CA ALA A 151 11.95 -11.99 9.05
C ALA A 151 10.59 -12.21 8.34
N VAL A 152 9.78 -11.15 8.19
CA VAL A 152 8.52 -11.23 7.44
C VAL A 152 8.77 -11.49 5.96
N VAL A 153 9.72 -10.79 5.33
CA VAL A 153 10.10 -11.00 3.91
C VAL A 153 10.55 -12.43 3.66
N ALA A 154 11.37 -13.00 4.54
CA ALA A 154 11.87 -14.37 4.41
C ALA A 154 10.78 -15.45 4.62
N ALA A 155 9.64 -15.09 5.18
CA ALA A 155 8.57 -16.03 5.53
C ALA A 155 7.52 -16.22 4.41
N VAL A 156 7.51 -15.38 3.36
CA VAL A 156 6.47 -15.40 2.33
C VAL A 156 7.04 -15.19 0.93
N ASP A 157 6.39 -15.80 -0.07
CA ASP A 157 6.74 -15.63 -1.49
C ASP A 157 5.95 -14.51 -2.18
N ILE A 158 4.96 -13.93 -1.48
CA ILE A 158 4.18 -12.78 -1.99
C ILE A 158 4.87 -11.45 -1.64
N PRO A 159 4.63 -10.38 -2.41
CA PRO A 159 5.21 -9.07 -2.13
C PRO A 159 4.99 -8.59 -0.71
N VAL A 160 6.04 -8.05 -0.09
CA VAL A 160 5.97 -7.36 1.20
C VAL A 160 6.03 -5.86 0.97
N VAL A 161 5.04 -5.16 1.51
CA VAL A 161 4.96 -3.70 1.56
C VAL A 161 5.39 -3.25 2.95
N ALA A 162 6.55 -2.62 3.06
CA ALA A 162 7.03 -2.07 4.31
C ALA A 162 6.31 -0.76 4.65
N ILE A 163 5.91 -0.57 5.91
CA ILE A 163 5.20 0.62 6.37
C ILE A 163 5.66 1.07 7.76
N GLY A 164 5.49 2.34 8.06
CA GLY A 164 5.70 2.96 9.37
C GLY A 164 7.02 3.71 9.47
N GLY A 165 6.94 5.03 9.60
CA GLY A 165 8.06 5.93 9.81
C GLY A 165 9.07 6.02 8.66
N ILE A 166 8.71 5.57 7.46
CA ILE A 166 9.59 5.60 6.29
C ILE A 166 9.58 7.01 5.71
N THR A 167 10.77 7.59 5.54
CA THR A 167 11.00 8.92 4.98
C THR A 167 12.16 8.87 3.99
N HIS A 168 12.49 10.02 3.38
CA HIS A 168 13.69 10.15 2.55
C HIS A 168 14.95 9.74 3.34
N GLY A 169 15.84 8.98 2.70
CA GLY A 169 17.00 8.34 3.35
C GLY A 169 16.68 7.00 4.01
N GLY A 170 15.41 6.68 4.26
CA GLY A 170 14.96 5.39 4.80
C GLY A 170 14.58 4.35 3.76
N ILE A 171 14.36 4.75 2.49
CA ILE A 171 13.90 3.85 1.42
C ILE A 171 14.93 2.75 1.13
N ARG A 172 16.18 3.10 0.92
CA ARG A 172 17.23 2.13 0.55
C ARG A 172 17.46 1.05 1.61
N PRO A 173 17.61 1.36 2.92
CA PRO A 173 17.71 0.34 3.96
C PRO A 173 16.48 -0.58 4.03
N VAL A 174 15.28 -0.06 3.78
CA VAL A 174 14.03 -0.83 3.76
C VAL A 174 14.02 -1.77 2.55
N LEU A 175 14.30 -1.29 1.34
CA LEU A 175 14.36 -2.14 0.15
C LEU A 175 15.47 -3.20 0.22
N ALA A 176 16.59 -2.90 0.90
CA ALA A 176 17.66 -3.85 1.15
C ALA A 176 17.26 -5.04 2.05
N THR A 177 16.08 -5.00 2.67
CA THR A 177 15.52 -6.16 3.39
C THR A 177 14.86 -7.18 2.47
N GLY A 178 14.62 -6.84 1.19
CA GLY A 178 13.83 -7.62 0.24
C GLY A 178 12.36 -7.17 0.15
N ALA A 179 11.95 -6.14 0.90
CA ALA A 179 10.61 -5.56 0.74
C ALA A 179 10.43 -5.02 -0.68
N ARG A 180 9.29 -5.34 -1.30
CA ARG A 180 9.01 -4.94 -2.69
C ARG A 180 8.63 -3.48 -2.80
N TYR A 181 7.86 -2.96 -1.83
CA TYR A 181 7.32 -1.61 -1.81
C TYR A 181 7.50 -0.94 -0.46
N CYS A 182 7.58 0.39 -0.47
CA CYS A 182 7.58 1.24 0.70
C CYS A 182 6.29 2.06 0.75
N ALA A 183 5.44 1.81 1.73
CA ALA A 183 4.24 2.58 2.00
C ALA A 183 4.59 3.80 2.86
N VAL A 184 4.30 5.00 2.34
CA VAL A 184 4.65 6.26 3.00
C VAL A 184 3.40 7.11 3.18
N ILE A 185 3.14 7.53 4.43
CA ILE A 185 2.02 8.41 4.80
C ILE A 185 2.59 9.79 5.18
N SER A 186 2.98 9.98 6.43
CA SER A 186 3.42 11.28 6.95
C SER A 186 4.60 11.87 6.18
N GLY A 187 5.55 11.05 5.74
CA GLY A 187 6.69 11.51 4.94
C GLY A 187 6.32 12.16 3.59
N ILE A 188 5.08 11.95 3.12
CA ILE A 188 4.51 12.58 1.94
C ILE A 188 3.43 13.58 2.33
N ASN A 189 2.39 13.13 3.06
CA ASN A 189 1.17 13.91 3.27
C ASN A 189 1.38 15.13 4.15
N ASP A 190 2.30 15.05 5.13
CA ASP A 190 2.61 16.15 6.05
C ASP A 190 3.74 17.06 5.53
N ALA A 191 4.29 16.75 4.33
CA ALA A 191 5.32 17.59 3.73
C ALA A 191 4.73 18.92 3.22
N PRO A 192 5.47 20.04 3.27
CA PRO A 192 5.02 21.31 2.70
C PRO A 192 4.63 21.21 1.22
N ASP A 193 5.30 20.36 0.46
CA ASP A 193 4.94 19.97 -0.91
C ASP A 193 4.95 18.43 -1.03
N PRO A 194 3.77 17.77 -0.90
CA PRO A 194 3.65 16.32 -1.03
C PRO A 194 4.14 15.77 -2.38
N ALA A 195 3.92 16.50 -3.47
CA ALA A 195 4.36 16.10 -4.80
C ALA A 195 5.89 16.10 -4.92
N ALA A 196 6.56 17.11 -4.39
CA ALA A 196 8.02 17.16 -4.35
C ALA A 196 8.60 16.09 -3.43
N ALA A 197 7.97 15.83 -2.27
CA ALA A 197 8.37 14.76 -1.36
C ALA A 197 8.28 13.39 -2.05
N LEU A 198 7.17 13.10 -2.74
CA LEU A 198 7.00 11.87 -3.51
C LEU A 198 8.07 11.72 -4.59
N ARG A 199 8.34 12.75 -5.41
CA ARG A 199 9.37 12.69 -6.46
C ARG A 199 10.75 12.33 -5.90
N ARG A 200 11.13 12.85 -4.73
CA ARG A 200 12.40 12.50 -4.06
C ARG A 200 12.44 11.02 -3.66
N LEU A 201 11.33 10.51 -3.09
CA LEU A 201 11.24 9.09 -2.70
C LEU A 201 11.28 8.15 -3.92
N LEU A 202 10.60 8.52 -5.01
CA LEU A 202 10.65 7.78 -6.27
C LEU A 202 12.07 7.74 -6.84
N ALA A 203 12.77 8.87 -6.86
CA ALA A 203 14.17 8.94 -7.32
C ALA A 203 15.11 8.10 -6.45
N GLU A 204 14.94 8.12 -5.11
CA GLU A 204 15.70 7.28 -4.19
C GLU A 204 15.43 5.79 -4.45
N SER A 205 14.17 5.40 -4.64
CA SER A 205 13.78 4.02 -4.89
C SER A 205 14.25 3.49 -6.24
N ALA A 206 14.27 4.32 -7.27
CA ALA A 206 14.72 3.96 -8.63
C ALA A 206 16.23 3.66 -8.68
N SER A 207 17.02 4.22 -7.77
CA SER A 207 18.45 3.95 -7.67
C SER A 207 18.79 2.60 -7.00
N PHE A 208 17.77 1.86 -6.52
CA PHE A 208 17.96 0.54 -5.92
C PHE A 208 17.78 -0.57 -6.97
N PRO A 209 18.69 -1.55 -7.09
CA PRO A 209 18.59 -2.62 -8.08
C PRO A 209 17.25 -3.36 -8.02
N THR A 210 16.72 -3.75 -9.16
CA THR A 210 15.54 -4.63 -9.23
C THR A 210 15.98 -6.09 -9.15
N ASP A 211 15.02 -6.99 -8.82
CA ASP A 211 15.32 -8.44 -8.81
C ASP A 211 15.70 -8.99 -10.19
N GLN A 212 15.45 -8.22 -11.27
CA GLN A 212 15.88 -8.55 -12.62
C GLN A 212 17.37 -8.21 -12.88
N ASP A 213 17.98 -7.43 -11.98
CA ASP A 213 19.39 -7.02 -12.07
C ASP A 213 20.31 -7.91 -11.20
N ARG A 214 19.76 -8.95 -10.57
CA ARG A 214 20.47 -9.96 -9.75
C ARG A 214 20.40 -11.33 -10.42
#